data_078e06e1af73c5a09addf33b541cd8d8
#
_entry.id   078e06e1af73c5a09addf33b541cd8d8
#
_cell.length_a   1.000
_cell.length_b   1.000
_cell.length_c   1.000
_cell.angle_alpha   90.00
_cell.angle_beta   90.00
_cell.angle_gamma   90.00
#
_symmetry.space_group_name_H-M   'P 1'
#
loop_
_entity.id
_entity.type
_entity.pdbx_description
1 polymer ?
#
loop_
_entity_poly.entity_id
_entity_poly.type
_entity_poly.pdbx_seq_one_letter_code
_entity_poly.pdbx_strand_id
1 'polypeptide(L)'
;RNLKRLPPLASSYVAHDQPPQTTFLLDGGDVRARGREVGPRALVAVKSLDPNLLPKGADSGPRRRLRLAEWMVDPKNPLLSRVFVNRVWQYHFGAGIVTTPNDFGFNGAHPSHPDLLDWLAVDFMQHSWSMKELHRRIVLSAVYRQGSHYNSKAAARDGANRLLWRVTPRRLEAETIRDTILQVSGQLDIAL
;
A
#
# COMPACT_ATOMS: atom_id res chain seq x y z
N ARG A 1 2.77 33.02 34.84
CA ARG A 1 3.27 34.04 33.87
C ARG A 1 2.81 33.61 32.46
N ASN A 2 1.90 34.40 31.84
CA ASN A 2 1.57 34.45 30.41
C ASN A 2 0.85 33.26 29.72
N LEU A 3 0.11 32.43 30.41
CA LEU A 3 -0.82 31.49 29.76
C LEU A 3 -2.00 32.20 29.04
N LYS A 4 -2.26 33.47 29.37
CA LYS A 4 -3.36 34.27 28.75
C LYS A 4 -3.07 34.78 27.33
N ARG A 5 -1.90 34.49 26.73
CA ARG A 5 -1.50 34.98 25.41
C ARG A 5 -1.35 33.87 24.34
N LEU A 6 -1.66 32.67 24.70
CA LEU A 6 -1.70 31.61 23.67
C LEU A 6 -2.96 31.80 22.82
N PRO A 7 -2.82 31.74 21.48
CA PRO A 7 -4.01 31.73 20.62
C PRO A 7 -4.87 30.54 20.99
N PRO A 8 -6.19 30.63 20.81
CA PRO A 8 -7.07 29.48 21.03
C PRO A 8 -6.56 28.31 20.17
N LEU A 9 -6.51 27.12 20.76
CA LEU A 9 -6.14 25.91 20.04
C LEU A 9 -7.05 25.79 18.81
N ALA A 10 -6.45 25.54 17.66
CA ALA A 10 -7.21 25.32 16.44
C ALA A 10 -8.17 24.14 16.65
N SER A 11 -9.46 24.39 16.41
CA SER A 11 -10.45 23.32 16.43
C SER A 11 -10.24 22.42 15.22
N SER A 12 -10.19 21.10 15.42
CA SER A 12 -10.14 20.13 14.35
C SER A 12 -11.40 19.26 14.38
N TYR A 13 -11.75 18.74 13.21
CA TYR A 13 -12.80 17.71 13.14
C TYR A 13 -12.30 16.41 13.79
N VAL A 14 -13.02 15.94 14.78
CA VAL A 14 -12.74 14.66 15.44
C VAL A 14 -13.86 13.69 15.13
N ALA A 15 -13.50 12.48 14.70
CA ALA A 15 -14.48 11.42 14.52
C ALA A 15 -14.97 10.96 15.90
N HIS A 16 -16.25 11.13 16.17
CA HIS A 16 -16.89 10.55 17.35
C HIS A 16 -17.31 9.12 17.07
N ASP A 17 -17.12 8.26 18.05
CA ASP A 17 -17.61 6.89 17.97
C ASP A 17 -19.14 6.88 18.06
N GLN A 18 -19.74 6.32 17.03
CA GLN A 18 -21.19 6.15 16.97
C GLN A 18 -21.52 4.66 17.10
N PRO A 19 -22.61 4.29 17.78
CA PRO A 19 -23.05 2.91 17.76
C PRO A 19 -23.30 2.46 16.33
N PRO A 20 -22.79 1.27 15.95
CA PRO A 20 -22.89 0.79 14.60
C PRO A 20 -24.34 0.56 14.20
N GLN A 21 -24.72 1.07 13.03
CA GLN A 21 -26.04 0.85 12.47
C GLN A 21 -26.14 -0.55 11.87
N THR A 22 -27.32 -1.14 11.96
CA THR A 22 -27.65 -2.39 11.28
C THR A 22 -27.51 -2.22 9.77
N THR A 23 -26.74 -3.10 9.14
CA THR A 23 -26.48 -3.07 7.70
C THR A 23 -27.20 -4.22 7.01
N PHE A 24 -27.81 -3.94 5.87
CA PHE A 24 -28.56 -4.91 5.08
C PHE A 24 -27.91 -5.10 3.70
N LEU A 25 -28.01 -6.30 3.17
CA LEU A 25 -27.74 -6.54 1.76
C LEU A 25 -28.87 -5.86 0.97
N LEU A 26 -28.50 -5.02 0.00
CA LEU A 26 -29.47 -4.32 -0.85
C LEU A 26 -29.72 -5.14 -2.10
N ASP A 27 -30.97 -5.31 -2.48
CA ASP A 27 -31.32 -5.97 -3.73
C ASP A 27 -31.09 -5.00 -4.91
N GLY A 28 -30.26 -5.42 -5.87
CA GLY A 28 -29.85 -4.58 -6.98
C GLY A 28 -29.19 -3.24 -6.61
N GLY A 29 -28.78 -3.07 -5.34
CA GLY A 29 -28.23 -1.80 -4.83
C GLY A 29 -29.30 -0.77 -4.44
N ASP A 30 -30.60 -1.09 -4.53
CA ASP A 30 -31.68 -0.20 -4.14
C ASP A 30 -31.75 -0.07 -2.60
N VAL A 31 -31.57 1.14 -2.09
CA VAL A 31 -31.62 1.45 -0.64
C VAL A 31 -32.98 1.17 -0.01
N ARG A 32 -34.05 1.09 -0.81
CA ARG A 32 -35.41 0.78 -0.37
C ARG A 32 -35.67 -0.71 -0.32
N ALA A 33 -34.94 -1.51 -1.12
CA ALA A 33 -35.08 -2.98 -1.17
C ALA A 33 -34.04 -3.63 -0.25
N ARG A 34 -34.32 -3.58 1.07
CA ARG A 34 -33.47 -4.19 2.08
C ARG A 34 -33.71 -5.69 2.13
N GLY A 35 -32.68 -6.45 1.82
CA GLY A 35 -32.64 -7.89 1.97
C GLY A 35 -32.22 -8.32 3.39
N ARG A 36 -31.44 -9.41 3.48
CA ARG A 36 -31.00 -9.95 4.78
C ARG A 36 -30.02 -9.02 5.48
N GLU A 37 -30.07 -9.01 6.81
CA GLU A 37 -29.08 -8.36 7.66
C GLU A 37 -27.69 -9.00 7.48
N VAL A 38 -26.64 -8.17 7.44
CA VAL A 38 -25.26 -8.59 7.32
C VAL A 38 -24.42 -8.04 8.47
N GLY A 39 -23.68 -8.93 9.11
CA GLY A 39 -22.71 -8.56 10.15
C GLY A 39 -21.38 -8.07 9.55
N PRO A 40 -20.50 -7.50 10.39
CA PRO A 40 -19.18 -7.03 9.97
C PRO A 40 -18.29 -8.21 9.55
N ARG A 41 -17.83 -8.18 8.30
CA ARG A 41 -16.99 -9.25 7.73
C ARG A 41 -15.85 -8.67 6.92
N ALA A 42 -14.72 -9.36 6.94
CA ALA A 42 -13.62 -9.14 6.03
C ALA A 42 -13.83 -9.93 4.71
N LEU A 43 -12.82 -9.91 3.83
CA LEU A 43 -12.90 -10.58 2.53
C LEU A 43 -12.91 -12.11 2.68
N VAL A 44 -13.98 -12.73 2.24
CA VAL A 44 -14.14 -14.22 2.23
C VAL A 44 -13.14 -14.91 1.28
N ALA A 45 -12.64 -14.17 0.29
CA ALA A 45 -11.63 -14.68 -0.66
C ALA A 45 -10.29 -15.01 0.02
N VAL A 46 -9.98 -14.40 1.16
CA VAL A 46 -8.79 -14.71 1.96
C VAL A 46 -9.08 -15.91 2.84
N LYS A 47 -8.91 -17.12 2.28
CA LYS A 47 -9.27 -18.38 2.95
C LYS A 47 -8.37 -18.74 4.14
N SER A 48 -7.22 -18.12 4.28
CA SER A 48 -6.27 -18.35 5.36
C SER A 48 -6.69 -17.77 6.70
N LEU A 49 -7.71 -16.89 6.71
CA LEU A 49 -8.21 -16.18 7.89
C LEU A 49 -9.73 -16.27 8.01
N ASP A 50 -10.23 -16.25 9.26
CA ASP A 50 -11.66 -16.10 9.49
C ASP A 50 -12.13 -14.71 9.03
N PRO A 51 -13.10 -14.62 8.12
CA PRO A 51 -13.63 -13.34 7.69
C PRO A 51 -14.53 -12.68 8.73
N ASN A 52 -14.97 -13.38 9.79
CA ASN A 52 -15.82 -12.80 10.81
C ASN A 52 -15.01 -11.88 11.73
N LEU A 53 -15.34 -10.59 11.73
CA LEU A 53 -14.60 -9.60 12.51
C LEU A 53 -15.01 -9.53 13.97
N LEU A 54 -16.20 -10.04 14.31
CA LEU A 54 -16.69 -10.08 15.69
C LEU A 54 -17.39 -11.40 16.02
N PRO A 55 -17.11 -11.98 17.19
CA PRO A 55 -17.97 -13.02 17.76
C PRO A 55 -19.38 -12.49 18.00
N LYS A 56 -20.39 -13.38 17.95
CA LYS A 56 -21.77 -13.02 18.28
C LYS A 56 -21.83 -12.36 19.67
N GLY A 57 -22.50 -11.21 19.76
CA GLY A 57 -22.72 -10.48 21.02
C GLY A 57 -21.62 -9.50 21.44
N ALA A 58 -20.54 -9.36 20.69
CA ALA A 58 -19.42 -8.44 21.00
C ALA A 58 -19.44 -7.19 20.10
N ASP A 59 -20.57 -6.52 19.96
CA ASP A 59 -20.75 -5.45 18.99
C ASP A 59 -20.43 -4.06 19.56
N SER A 60 -19.22 -3.57 19.29
CA SER A 60 -18.88 -2.16 19.50
C SER A 60 -18.11 -1.62 18.28
N GLY A 61 -18.44 -0.40 17.86
CA GLY A 61 -17.79 0.25 16.70
C GLY A 61 -16.25 0.25 16.75
N PRO A 62 -15.60 0.63 17.87
CA PRO A 62 -14.16 0.60 18.03
C PRO A 62 -13.58 -0.79 17.83
N ARG A 63 -14.22 -1.82 18.36
CA ARG A 63 -13.76 -3.21 18.22
C ARG A 63 -13.82 -3.70 16.77
N ARG A 64 -14.81 -3.29 15.99
CA ARG A 64 -14.91 -3.65 14.57
C ARG A 64 -13.70 -3.14 13.79
N ARG A 65 -13.34 -1.87 13.97
CA ARG A 65 -12.17 -1.27 13.30
C ARG A 65 -10.87 -1.93 13.73
N LEU A 66 -10.71 -2.18 15.03
CA LEU A 66 -9.54 -2.88 15.56
C LEU A 66 -9.40 -4.28 14.96
N ARG A 67 -10.50 -5.05 14.95
CA ARG A 67 -10.50 -6.40 14.36
C ARG A 67 -10.20 -6.42 12.87
N LEU A 68 -10.72 -5.43 12.12
CA LEU A 68 -10.37 -5.28 10.72
C LEU A 68 -8.86 -4.97 10.55
N ALA A 69 -8.33 -4.08 11.37
CA ALA A 69 -6.90 -3.74 11.33
C ALA A 69 -6.03 -4.97 11.67
N GLU A 70 -6.35 -5.71 12.74
CA GLU A 70 -5.69 -6.97 13.11
C GLU A 70 -5.74 -7.99 11.96
N TRP A 71 -6.92 -8.16 11.34
CA TRP A 71 -7.10 -9.05 10.19
C TRP A 71 -6.26 -8.63 8.98
N MET A 72 -6.15 -7.31 8.73
CA MET A 72 -5.36 -6.79 7.61
C MET A 72 -3.87 -7.02 7.79
N VAL A 73 -3.35 -6.85 9.01
CA VAL A 73 -1.91 -7.00 9.31
C VAL A 73 -1.51 -8.41 9.72
N ASP A 74 -2.45 -9.35 9.80
CA ASP A 74 -2.15 -10.74 10.13
C ASP A 74 -1.15 -11.32 9.13
N PRO A 75 -0.06 -11.97 9.59
CA PRO A 75 0.94 -12.56 8.70
C PRO A 75 0.38 -13.58 7.69
N LYS A 76 -0.79 -14.17 7.98
CA LYS A 76 -1.49 -15.07 7.08
C LYS A 76 -2.30 -14.33 6.01
N ASN A 77 -2.44 -13.00 6.11
CA ASN A 77 -3.10 -12.21 5.08
C ASN A 77 -2.11 -11.93 3.93
N PRO A 78 -2.32 -12.50 2.75
CA PRO A 78 -1.37 -12.34 1.65
C PRO A 78 -1.48 -10.99 0.93
N LEU A 79 -2.50 -10.19 1.22
CA LEU A 79 -2.83 -9.03 0.38
C LEU A 79 -2.05 -7.78 0.78
N LEU A 80 -2.09 -7.39 2.06
CA LEU A 80 -1.58 -6.08 2.48
C LEU A 80 -0.11 -5.91 2.15
N SER A 81 0.73 -6.89 2.52
CA SER A 81 2.17 -6.83 2.27
C SER A 81 2.49 -6.79 0.78
N ARG A 82 1.83 -7.61 -0.05
CA ARG A 82 2.02 -7.60 -1.52
C ARG A 82 1.61 -6.29 -2.15
N VAL A 83 0.45 -5.75 -1.79
CA VAL A 83 -0.04 -4.46 -2.32
C VAL A 83 0.92 -3.34 -1.95
N PHE A 84 1.38 -3.32 -0.70
CA PHE A 84 2.28 -2.30 -0.21
C PHE A 84 3.64 -2.35 -0.92
N VAL A 85 4.25 -3.52 -0.96
CA VAL A 85 5.54 -3.75 -1.64
C VAL A 85 5.44 -3.41 -3.13
N ASN A 86 4.36 -3.81 -3.79
CA ASN A 86 4.13 -3.50 -5.20
C ASN A 86 4.05 -1.99 -5.47
N ARG A 87 3.43 -1.22 -4.57
CA ARG A 87 3.38 0.25 -4.69
C ARG A 87 4.75 0.87 -4.50
N VAL A 88 5.52 0.43 -3.49
CA VAL A 88 6.89 0.91 -3.28
C VAL A 88 7.76 0.57 -4.50
N TRP A 89 7.64 -0.65 -5.03
CA TRP A 89 8.31 -1.05 -6.27
C TRP A 89 7.95 -0.15 -7.45
N GLN A 90 6.66 0.16 -7.62
CA GLN A 90 6.18 1.06 -8.67
C GLN A 90 6.79 2.45 -8.56
N TYR A 91 6.93 3.00 -7.36
CA TYR A 91 7.60 4.29 -7.16
C TYR A 91 9.07 4.26 -7.57
N HIS A 92 9.77 3.13 -7.39
CA HIS A 92 11.16 2.99 -7.80
C HIS A 92 11.33 2.76 -9.30
N PHE A 93 10.50 1.91 -9.91
CA PHE A 93 10.68 1.44 -11.29
C PHE A 93 9.70 2.03 -12.31
N GLY A 94 8.70 2.79 -11.85
CA GLY A 94 7.66 3.39 -12.69
C GLY A 94 6.48 2.47 -12.96
N ALA A 95 6.66 1.16 -12.93
CA ALA A 95 5.61 0.15 -13.03
C ALA A 95 5.70 -0.83 -11.86
N GLY A 96 4.56 -1.27 -11.35
CA GLY A 96 4.51 -2.33 -10.36
C GLY A 96 4.83 -3.69 -10.94
N ILE A 97 5.24 -4.63 -10.10
CA ILE A 97 5.33 -6.07 -10.45
C ILE A 97 3.95 -6.56 -10.91
N VAL A 98 2.89 -6.10 -10.22
CA VAL A 98 1.50 -6.12 -10.69
C VAL A 98 1.17 -4.73 -11.24
N THR A 99 0.85 -4.65 -12.52
CA THR A 99 0.63 -3.37 -13.21
C THR A 99 -0.70 -2.71 -12.87
N THR A 100 -1.60 -3.42 -12.20
CA THR A 100 -2.86 -2.91 -11.66
C THR A 100 -2.76 -2.73 -10.14
N PRO A 101 -2.13 -1.67 -9.61
CA PRO A 101 -1.78 -1.55 -8.18
C PRO A 101 -3.00 -1.46 -7.25
N ASN A 102 -4.17 -1.17 -7.80
CA ASN A 102 -5.43 -1.09 -7.07
C ASN A 102 -6.33 -2.33 -7.26
N ASP A 103 -5.89 -3.29 -8.09
CA ASP A 103 -6.63 -4.52 -8.33
C ASP A 103 -5.68 -5.73 -8.31
N PHE A 104 -5.74 -6.47 -7.21
CA PHE A 104 -5.08 -7.75 -6.99
C PHE A 104 -6.08 -8.91 -7.05
N GLY A 105 -7.29 -8.63 -7.53
CA GLY A 105 -8.37 -9.59 -7.68
C GLY A 105 -8.34 -10.31 -9.03
N PHE A 106 -9.45 -10.96 -9.33
CA PHE A 106 -9.61 -11.78 -10.53
C PHE A 106 -9.41 -11.00 -11.85
N ASN A 107 -9.81 -9.73 -11.87
CA ASN A 107 -9.66 -8.87 -13.06
C ASN A 107 -8.32 -8.13 -13.09
N GLY A 108 -7.50 -8.25 -12.05
CA GLY A 108 -6.19 -7.62 -11.99
C GLY A 108 -5.15 -8.30 -12.88
N ALA A 109 -4.08 -7.57 -13.19
CA ALA A 109 -2.97 -8.11 -13.95
C ALA A 109 -2.20 -9.17 -13.14
N HIS A 110 -1.73 -10.20 -13.81
CA HIS A 110 -0.80 -11.16 -13.21
C HIS A 110 0.56 -10.50 -12.94
N PRO A 111 1.22 -10.85 -11.82
CA PRO A 111 2.55 -10.34 -11.51
C PRO A 111 3.56 -10.79 -12.58
N SER A 112 4.45 -9.89 -12.99
CA SER A 112 5.54 -10.21 -13.92
C SER A 112 6.59 -11.13 -13.28
N HIS A 113 6.79 -11.01 -11.98
CA HIS A 113 7.74 -11.75 -11.16
C HIS A 113 7.05 -12.18 -9.84
N PRO A 114 6.25 -13.26 -9.85
CA PRO A 114 5.46 -13.66 -8.67
C PRO A 114 6.35 -14.01 -7.48
N ASP A 115 7.42 -14.77 -7.68
CA ASP A 115 8.33 -15.17 -6.61
C ASP A 115 9.04 -13.97 -5.96
N LEU A 116 9.40 -12.96 -6.76
CA LEU A 116 9.99 -11.72 -6.25
C LEU A 116 8.99 -10.93 -5.40
N LEU A 117 7.74 -10.82 -5.85
CA LEU A 117 6.68 -10.15 -5.11
C LEU A 117 6.45 -10.83 -3.76
N ASP A 118 6.39 -12.15 -3.76
CA ASP A 118 6.17 -12.94 -2.56
C ASP A 118 7.35 -12.85 -1.60
N TRP A 119 8.57 -12.95 -2.11
CA TRP A 119 9.78 -12.81 -1.32
C TRP A 119 9.86 -11.41 -0.65
N LEU A 120 9.66 -10.34 -1.41
CA LEU A 120 9.65 -8.98 -0.87
C LEU A 120 8.56 -8.77 0.17
N ALA A 121 7.37 -9.35 -0.05
CA ALA A 121 6.25 -9.25 0.89
C ALA A 121 6.57 -9.95 2.23
N VAL A 122 7.15 -11.13 2.17
CA VAL A 122 7.56 -11.89 3.37
C VAL A 122 8.71 -11.17 4.09
N ASP A 123 9.74 -10.75 3.36
CA ASP A 123 10.89 -10.01 3.90
C ASP A 123 10.45 -8.72 4.61
N PHE A 124 9.51 -7.98 4.01
CA PHE A 124 8.95 -6.76 4.59
C PHE A 124 8.24 -7.01 5.93
N MET A 125 7.44 -8.08 6.02
CA MET A 125 6.79 -8.48 7.28
C MET A 125 7.82 -8.92 8.32
N GLN A 126 8.82 -9.72 7.94
CA GLN A 126 9.87 -10.21 8.83
C GLN A 126 10.74 -9.08 9.40
N HIS A 127 10.91 -7.98 8.67
CA HIS A 127 11.61 -6.78 9.13
C HIS A 127 10.67 -5.74 9.76
N SER A 128 9.62 -6.21 10.45
CA SER A 128 8.69 -5.39 11.23
C SER A 128 8.05 -4.25 10.41
N TRP A 129 7.74 -4.51 9.14
CA TRP A 129 7.14 -3.54 8.23
C TRP A 129 7.98 -2.28 8.03
N SER A 130 9.31 -2.41 8.09
CA SER A 130 10.25 -1.30 7.96
C SER A 130 10.34 -0.81 6.51
N MET A 131 9.72 0.33 6.21
CA MET A 131 9.84 0.98 4.90
C MET A 131 11.30 1.29 4.54
N LYS A 132 12.09 1.74 5.50
CA LYS A 132 13.50 2.08 5.29
C LYS A 132 14.31 0.88 4.84
N GLU A 133 14.06 -0.29 5.43
CA GLU A 133 14.73 -1.52 5.02
C GLU A 133 14.26 -1.98 3.64
N LEU A 134 12.96 -1.90 3.34
CA LEU A 134 12.44 -2.21 2.01
C LEU A 134 13.06 -1.32 0.93
N HIS A 135 13.12 -0.01 1.13
CA HIS A 135 13.81 0.91 0.21
C HIS A 135 15.27 0.54 0.03
N ARG A 136 15.99 0.27 1.12
CA ARG A 136 17.40 -0.14 1.08
C ARG A 136 17.61 -1.38 0.23
N ARG A 137 16.78 -2.41 0.41
CA ARG A 137 16.86 -3.63 -0.39
C ARG A 137 16.64 -3.39 -1.88
N ILE A 138 15.66 -2.57 -2.21
CA ILE A 138 15.37 -2.23 -3.60
C ILE A 138 16.55 -1.46 -4.23
N VAL A 139 17.03 -0.39 -3.60
CA VAL A 139 18.06 0.48 -4.20
C VAL A 139 19.44 -0.18 -4.25
N LEU A 140 19.72 -1.14 -3.36
CA LEU A 140 20.97 -1.91 -3.39
C LEU A 140 20.91 -3.11 -4.35
N SER A 141 19.74 -3.45 -4.89
CA SER A 141 19.58 -4.58 -5.79
C SER A 141 20.33 -4.35 -7.12
N ALA A 142 20.77 -5.44 -7.75
CA ALA A 142 21.42 -5.38 -9.05
C ALA A 142 20.49 -4.78 -10.12
N VAL A 143 19.19 -5.06 -10.04
CA VAL A 143 18.19 -4.57 -10.98
C VAL A 143 18.01 -3.06 -10.90
N TYR A 144 18.13 -2.46 -9.71
CA TYR A 144 18.06 -1.01 -9.56
C TYR A 144 19.34 -0.31 -10.05
N ARG A 145 20.50 -0.94 -9.87
CA ARG A 145 21.82 -0.40 -10.21
C ARG A 145 22.26 -0.71 -11.64
N GLN A 146 21.45 -1.41 -12.42
CA GLN A 146 21.78 -1.71 -13.82
C GLN A 146 21.73 -0.44 -14.70
N GLY A 147 22.40 -0.49 -15.86
CA GLY A 147 22.40 0.60 -16.82
C GLY A 147 21.09 0.75 -17.59
N SER A 148 20.94 1.89 -18.26
CA SER A 148 19.78 2.19 -19.14
C SER A 148 20.03 1.90 -20.61
N HIS A 149 21.17 1.31 -20.98
CA HIS A 149 21.56 1.07 -22.37
C HIS A 149 20.55 0.21 -23.13
N TYR A 150 20.25 0.64 -24.34
CA TYR A 150 19.35 -0.10 -25.22
C TYR A 150 20.03 -1.35 -25.78
N ASN A 151 19.34 -2.48 -25.73
CA ASN A 151 19.74 -3.74 -26.34
C ASN A 151 18.63 -4.23 -27.27
N SER A 152 18.90 -4.26 -28.59
CA SER A 152 17.91 -4.62 -29.59
C SER A 152 17.40 -6.06 -29.47
N LYS A 153 18.27 -7.01 -29.07
CA LYS A 153 17.87 -8.40 -28.85
C LYS A 153 16.94 -8.56 -27.66
N ALA A 154 17.19 -7.84 -26.56
CA ALA A 154 16.32 -7.82 -25.40
C ALA A 154 14.98 -7.12 -25.70
N ALA A 155 15.05 -5.99 -26.40
CA ALA A 155 13.86 -5.24 -26.80
C ALA A 155 12.96 -6.03 -27.76
N ALA A 156 13.51 -6.86 -28.64
CA ALA A 156 12.73 -7.73 -29.52
C ALA A 156 11.93 -8.80 -28.75
N ARG A 157 12.41 -9.19 -27.54
CA ARG A 157 11.72 -10.16 -26.67
C ARG A 157 10.79 -9.51 -25.66
N ASP A 158 11.18 -8.37 -25.14
CA ASP A 158 10.45 -7.63 -24.11
C ASP A 158 10.56 -6.11 -24.34
N GLY A 159 9.84 -5.64 -25.35
CA GLY A 159 9.83 -4.21 -25.75
C GLY A 159 9.32 -3.30 -24.64
N ALA A 160 8.41 -3.79 -23.78
CA ALA A 160 7.84 -3.05 -22.66
C ALA A 160 8.73 -3.06 -21.40
N ASN A 161 9.90 -3.72 -21.44
CA ASN A 161 10.80 -3.86 -20.31
C ASN A 161 10.14 -4.45 -19.02
N ARG A 162 9.19 -5.35 -19.22
CA ARG A 162 8.49 -6.01 -18.09
C ARG A 162 9.40 -6.93 -17.28
N LEU A 163 10.41 -7.49 -17.95
CA LEU A 163 11.40 -8.37 -17.32
C LEU A 163 12.62 -7.60 -16.78
N LEU A 164 12.55 -6.27 -16.80
CA LEU A 164 13.54 -5.38 -16.19
C LEU A 164 14.97 -5.62 -16.70
N TRP A 165 15.15 -5.79 -18.03
CA TRP A 165 16.47 -5.98 -18.64
C TRP A 165 17.31 -4.69 -18.70
N ARG A 166 16.71 -3.52 -18.40
CA ARG A 166 17.38 -2.22 -18.23
C ARG A 166 16.61 -1.36 -17.24
N VAL A 167 17.24 -0.31 -16.72
CA VAL A 167 16.53 0.78 -16.04
C VAL A 167 15.82 1.62 -17.10
N THR A 168 14.53 1.86 -16.89
CA THR A 168 13.76 2.81 -17.71
C THR A 168 14.05 4.23 -17.22
N PRO A 169 14.66 5.11 -18.05
CA PRO A 169 14.89 6.50 -17.67
C PRO A 169 13.56 7.19 -17.33
N ARG A 170 13.54 7.93 -16.22
CA ARG A 170 12.39 8.70 -15.80
C ARG A 170 12.80 10.14 -15.52
N ARG A 171 11.88 11.08 -15.82
CA ARG A 171 12.06 12.46 -15.38
C ARG A 171 11.84 12.51 -13.86
N LEU A 172 12.73 13.21 -13.16
CA LEU A 172 12.55 13.50 -11.74
C LEU A 172 11.48 14.59 -11.55
N GLU A 173 10.81 14.56 -10.42
CA GLU A 173 9.91 15.61 -9.97
C GLU A 173 10.69 16.89 -9.69
N ALA A 174 10.05 18.04 -9.85
CA ALA A 174 10.71 19.34 -9.68
C ALA A 174 11.30 19.54 -8.28
N GLU A 175 10.58 19.08 -7.26
CA GLU A 175 11.01 19.11 -5.87
C GLU A 175 12.27 18.28 -5.66
N THR A 176 12.32 17.07 -6.23
CA THR A 176 13.50 16.20 -6.15
C THR A 176 14.71 16.82 -6.85
N ILE A 177 14.51 17.49 -8.00
CA ILE A 177 15.59 18.21 -8.71
C ILE A 177 16.10 19.35 -7.84
N ARG A 178 15.21 20.18 -7.28
CA ARG A 178 15.55 21.27 -6.39
C ARG A 178 16.36 20.79 -5.18
N ASP A 179 15.85 19.79 -4.48
CA ASP A 179 16.49 19.27 -3.27
C ASP A 179 17.86 18.64 -3.59
N THR A 180 17.98 17.96 -4.73
CA THR A 180 19.28 17.45 -5.21
C THR A 180 20.28 18.56 -5.45
N ILE A 181 19.86 19.66 -6.09
CA ILE A 181 20.72 20.83 -6.33
C ILE A 181 21.17 21.46 -5.00
N LEU A 182 20.24 21.63 -4.05
CA LEU A 182 20.55 22.17 -2.73
C LEU A 182 21.47 21.26 -1.94
N GLN A 183 21.29 19.94 -2.04
CA GLN A 183 22.14 18.96 -1.37
C GLN A 183 23.57 18.99 -1.92
N VAL A 184 23.73 18.98 -3.25
CA VAL A 184 25.06 19.01 -3.89
C VAL A 184 25.79 20.34 -3.63
N SER A 185 25.06 21.46 -3.55
CA SER A 185 25.62 22.76 -3.21
C SER A 185 25.88 22.96 -1.71
N GLY A 186 25.48 22.01 -0.85
CA GLY A 186 25.59 22.15 0.61
C GLY A 186 24.61 23.13 1.23
N GLN A 187 23.58 23.55 0.50
CA GLN A 187 22.58 24.53 0.94
C GLN A 187 21.25 23.90 1.38
N LEU A 188 21.15 22.57 1.37
CA LEU A 188 19.94 21.88 1.84
C LEU A 188 19.84 22.01 3.36
N ASP A 189 18.83 22.75 3.83
CA ASP A 189 18.44 22.78 5.23
C ASP A 189 17.39 21.68 5.48
N ILE A 190 17.72 20.74 6.34
CA ILE A 190 16.84 19.64 6.76
C ILE A 190 16.31 19.84 8.19
N ALA A 191 16.59 20.99 8.82
CA ALA A 191 15.99 21.37 10.09
C ALA A 191 14.53 21.79 9.84
N LEU A 192 13.59 20.95 10.22
CA LEU A 192 12.16 21.21 10.31
C LEU A 192 11.77 21.45 11.76
#